data_1187e2ff8971d03e2f26e6cde83dd118
#
_entry.id   1187e2ff8971d03e2f26e6cde83dd118
#
_cell.length_a   1.000
_cell.length_b   1.000
_cell.length_c   1.000
_cell.angle_alpha   90.00
_cell.angle_beta   90.00
_cell.angle_gamma   90.00
#
_symmetry.space_group_name_H-M   'P 1'
#
loop_
_entity.id
_entity.type
_entity.pdbx_description
1 polymer ?
#
loop_
_entity_poly.entity_id
_entity_poly.type
_entity_poly.pdbx_seq_one_letter_code
_entity_poly.pdbx_strand_id
1 'polypeptide(L)'
;VQEERNRSIEIYQAMEPGIYTGRSLQDRIHGKLLGQEKRPITLSRCMKLFSRTLIVENMKYCDPSIRMGEDMVITLPALLDAQRIVVMEGAAWYHYLFLRESMVHSYDAGMYENIRSLDKIVRQILADKHVPNAQKQADRELQLLMFLEIKNEARNGREGWKGRLQKECRETELQEAVKRMPLTPTVTENKLMYQVLAHPENTAMMQLVHFLLWANSKRQR
;
A
#
# COMPACT_ATOMS: atom_id res chain seq x y z
N VAL A 1 1.82 -4.74 -18.93
CA VAL A 1 1.41 -3.54 -19.70
C VAL A 1 0.28 -2.87 -18.97
N GLN A 2 0.38 -1.57 -18.76
CA GLN A 2 -0.75 -0.75 -18.35
C GLN A 2 -1.36 -0.12 -19.59
N GLU A 3 -2.64 -0.37 -19.84
CA GLU A 3 -3.35 0.16 -21.00
C GLU A 3 -4.31 1.26 -20.59
N GLU A 4 -4.09 2.45 -21.13
CA GLU A 4 -5.00 3.58 -21.09
C GLU A 4 -5.65 3.73 -22.48
N ARG A 5 -6.75 4.48 -22.59
CA ARG A 5 -7.59 4.59 -23.79
C ARG A 5 -6.81 4.84 -25.11
N ASN A 6 -5.64 5.47 -25.04
CA ASN A 6 -4.79 5.81 -26.19
C ASN A 6 -3.29 5.57 -25.95
N ARG A 7 -2.93 4.83 -24.90
CA ARG A 7 -1.53 4.66 -24.52
C ARG A 7 -1.32 3.34 -23.79
N SER A 8 -0.33 2.58 -24.22
CA SER A 8 0.18 1.41 -23.51
C SER A 8 1.54 1.73 -22.89
N ILE A 9 1.72 1.41 -21.62
CA ILE A 9 2.99 1.59 -20.90
C ILE A 9 3.41 0.25 -20.34
N GLU A 10 4.63 -0.17 -20.63
CA GLU A 10 5.23 -1.34 -20.01
C GLU A 10 5.73 -0.99 -18.60
N ILE A 11 5.30 -1.76 -17.61
CA ILE A 11 5.70 -1.61 -16.23
C ILE A 11 6.35 -2.91 -15.76
N TYR A 12 7.52 -2.78 -15.20
CA TYR A 12 8.30 -3.89 -14.67
C TYR A 12 8.40 -3.82 -13.14
N GLN A 13 8.65 -4.97 -12.51
CA GLN A 13 9.02 -5.01 -11.09
C GLN A 13 10.35 -4.28 -10.88
N ALA A 14 10.55 -3.72 -9.69
CA ALA A 14 11.79 -3.03 -9.35
C ALA A 14 13.00 -3.98 -9.12
N MET A 15 12.76 -5.28 -9.19
CA MET A 15 13.77 -6.32 -9.05
C MET A 15 14.37 -6.67 -10.39
N GLU A 16 15.69 -6.89 -10.40
CA GLU A 16 16.37 -7.49 -11.54
C GLU A 16 15.87 -8.91 -11.82
N PRO A 17 15.78 -9.32 -13.11
CA PRO A 17 15.46 -10.69 -13.45
C PRO A 17 16.43 -11.68 -12.79
N GLY A 18 15.91 -12.81 -12.34
CA GLY A 18 16.73 -13.83 -11.70
C GLY A 18 15.99 -14.73 -10.72
N ILE A 19 16.73 -15.64 -10.10
CA ILE A 19 16.24 -16.58 -9.09
C ILE A 19 16.76 -16.13 -7.72
N TYR A 20 15.83 -15.95 -6.79
CA TYR A 20 16.11 -15.52 -5.44
C TYR A 20 15.78 -16.64 -4.47
N THR A 21 16.76 -17.08 -3.69
CA THR A 21 16.64 -18.15 -2.67
C THR A 21 17.48 -17.81 -1.45
N GLY A 22 17.21 -18.47 -0.32
CA GLY A 22 17.99 -18.35 0.90
C GLY A 22 18.27 -16.89 1.29
N ARG A 23 19.54 -16.55 1.54
CA ARG A 23 19.95 -15.21 1.97
C ARG A 23 19.56 -14.10 0.98
N SER A 24 19.69 -14.37 -0.32
CA SER A 24 19.32 -13.37 -1.34
C SER A 24 17.83 -13.03 -1.31
N LEU A 25 17.00 -14.00 -1.00
CA LEU A 25 15.55 -13.81 -0.83
C LEU A 25 15.24 -12.96 0.42
N GLN A 26 15.88 -13.26 1.54
CA GLN A 26 15.70 -12.52 2.78
C GLN A 26 16.15 -11.06 2.68
N ASP A 27 17.37 -10.82 2.19
CA ASP A 27 17.98 -9.49 2.16
C ASP A 27 17.36 -8.58 1.09
N ARG A 28 16.98 -9.13 -0.06
CA ARG A 28 16.53 -8.36 -1.22
C ARG A 28 15.01 -8.23 -1.31
N ILE A 29 14.26 -9.16 -0.72
CA ILE A 29 12.81 -9.21 -0.84
C ILE A 29 12.13 -9.12 0.53
N HIS A 30 12.25 -10.12 1.40
CA HIS A 30 11.46 -10.21 2.63
C HIS A 30 11.59 -8.98 3.53
N GLY A 31 12.80 -8.49 3.74
CA GLY A 31 13.05 -7.28 4.55
C GLY A 31 12.57 -5.96 3.92
N LYS A 32 12.03 -6.00 2.69
CA LYS A 32 11.64 -4.80 1.92
C LYS A 32 10.22 -4.85 1.37
N LEU A 33 9.42 -5.83 1.79
CA LEU A 33 8.03 -5.96 1.33
C LEU A 33 7.11 -4.88 1.90
N LEU A 34 7.37 -4.42 3.12
CA LEU A 34 6.54 -3.45 3.83
C LEU A 34 7.27 -2.16 4.16
N GLY A 35 6.51 -1.09 4.33
CA GLY A 35 7.01 0.21 4.73
C GLY A 35 7.92 0.90 3.70
N GLN A 36 7.77 0.58 2.43
CA GLN A 36 8.55 1.13 1.32
C GLN A 36 7.62 1.77 0.28
N GLU A 37 7.92 3.00 -0.17
CA GLU A 37 7.21 3.63 -1.29
C GLU A 37 7.41 2.84 -2.60
N LYS A 38 8.62 2.32 -2.79
CA LYS A 38 8.98 1.44 -3.92
C LYS A 38 9.37 0.09 -3.38
N ARG A 39 8.48 -0.87 -3.52
CA ARG A 39 8.75 -2.25 -3.13
C ARG A 39 9.51 -2.99 -4.22
N PRO A 40 10.39 -3.94 -3.87
CA PRO A 40 11.04 -4.81 -4.86
C PRO A 40 10.01 -5.61 -5.67
N ILE A 41 8.97 -6.10 -5.00
CA ILE A 41 7.84 -6.81 -5.59
C ILE A 41 6.54 -6.18 -5.07
N THR A 42 5.60 -5.87 -5.96
CA THR A 42 4.29 -5.34 -5.55
C THR A 42 3.52 -6.37 -4.73
N LEU A 43 2.64 -5.92 -3.83
CA LEU A 43 1.76 -6.80 -3.07
C LEU A 43 0.41 -7.05 -3.78
N SER A 44 0.28 -6.63 -5.04
CA SER A 44 -0.85 -7.01 -5.88
C SER A 44 -0.76 -8.50 -6.28
N ARG A 45 -1.89 -9.17 -6.40
CA ARG A 45 -2.00 -10.53 -6.95
C ARG A 45 -1.64 -10.61 -8.44
N CYS A 46 -1.81 -9.50 -9.14
CA CYS A 46 -1.53 -9.40 -10.56
C CYS A 46 -0.04 -9.62 -10.88
N MET A 47 0.25 -10.06 -12.09
CA MET A 47 1.63 -10.29 -12.59
C MET A 47 2.42 -11.33 -11.78
N LYS A 48 1.75 -12.28 -11.14
CA LYS A 48 2.38 -13.32 -10.32
C LYS A 48 1.76 -14.67 -10.58
N LEU A 49 2.60 -15.70 -10.51
CA LEU A 49 2.21 -17.10 -10.44
C LEU A 49 2.67 -17.64 -9.08
N PHE A 50 1.75 -18.21 -8.34
CA PHE A 50 2.02 -18.83 -7.05
C PHE A 50 1.83 -20.34 -7.12
N SER A 51 2.62 -21.09 -6.35
CA SER A 51 2.26 -22.49 -6.11
C SER A 51 0.93 -22.53 -5.35
N ARG A 52 0.09 -23.51 -5.67
CA ARG A 52 -1.20 -23.69 -5.01
C ARG A 52 -1.04 -23.87 -3.50
N THR A 53 -0.02 -24.59 -3.08
CA THR A 53 0.27 -24.84 -1.66
C THR A 53 0.49 -23.54 -0.89
N LEU A 54 1.33 -22.63 -1.40
CA LEU A 54 1.58 -21.33 -0.77
C LEU A 54 0.29 -20.52 -0.56
N ILE A 55 -0.63 -20.57 -1.52
CA ILE A 55 -1.90 -19.84 -1.38
C ILE A 55 -2.81 -20.52 -0.36
N VAL A 56 -3.01 -21.82 -0.46
CA VAL A 56 -3.93 -22.57 0.42
C VAL A 56 -3.51 -22.48 1.89
N GLU A 57 -2.22 -22.63 2.20
CA GLU A 57 -1.68 -22.54 3.56
C GLU A 57 -1.84 -21.15 4.19
N ASN A 58 -1.95 -20.11 3.35
CA ASN A 58 -2.09 -18.73 3.79
C ASN A 58 -3.52 -18.17 3.69
N MET A 59 -4.49 -18.94 3.23
CA MET A 59 -5.90 -18.50 3.17
C MET A 59 -6.50 -18.14 4.52
N LYS A 60 -5.91 -18.60 5.63
CA LYS A 60 -6.32 -18.25 7.00
C LYS A 60 -6.27 -16.74 7.31
N TYR A 61 -5.50 -15.96 6.54
CA TYR A 61 -5.42 -14.51 6.67
C TYR A 61 -6.43 -13.76 5.79
N CYS A 62 -7.11 -14.47 4.90
CA CYS A 62 -8.09 -13.84 4.02
C CYS A 62 -9.34 -13.48 4.82
N ASP A 63 -9.65 -12.19 4.84
CA ASP A 63 -10.86 -11.66 5.43
C ASP A 63 -11.70 -11.00 4.33
N PRO A 64 -12.91 -11.51 4.04
CA PRO A 64 -13.78 -10.97 2.98
C PRO A 64 -14.30 -9.55 3.30
N SER A 65 -14.15 -9.06 4.53
CA SER A 65 -14.50 -7.68 4.88
C SER A 65 -13.48 -6.66 4.40
N ILE A 66 -12.23 -7.09 4.10
CA ILE A 66 -11.19 -6.21 3.56
C ILE A 66 -11.48 -5.94 2.07
N ARG A 67 -11.81 -4.70 1.75
CA ARG A 67 -12.15 -4.25 0.40
C ARG A 67 -10.96 -3.60 -0.32
N MET A 68 -10.13 -2.87 0.41
CA MET A 68 -8.91 -2.26 -0.10
C MET A 68 -7.70 -2.90 0.57
N GLY A 69 -6.77 -3.41 -0.22
CA GLY A 69 -5.60 -4.14 0.27
C GLY A 69 -5.82 -5.64 0.45
N GLU A 70 -6.93 -6.19 -0.06
CA GLU A 70 -7.22 -7.63 -0.08
C GLU A 70 -6.12 -8.43 -0.79
N ASP A 71 -5.46 -7.84 -1.76
CA ASP A 71 -4.28 -8.42 -2.41
C ASP A 71 -3.13 -8.64 -1.43
N MET A 72 -2.94 -7.71 -0.50
CA MET A 72 -1.86 -7.76 0.49
C MET A 72 -2.00 -8.95 1.44
N VAL A 73 -3.20 -9.23 1.93
CA VAL A 73 -3.42 -10.33 2.89
C VAL A 73 -3.22 -11.72 2.26
N ILE A 74 -3.25 -11.81 0.93
CA ILE A 74 -2.94 -13.04 0.18
C ILE A 74 -1.46 -13.08 -0.19
N THR A 75 -0.96 -12.00 -0.77
CA THR A 75 0.36 -11.96 -1.41
C THR A 75 1.50 -11.87 -0.38
N LEU A 76 1.33 -11.09 0.68
CA LEU A 76 2.36 -10.90 1.69
C LEU A 76 2.77 -12.22 2.37
N PRO A 77 1.85 -13.00 2.97
CA PRO A 77 2.24 -14.25 3.62
C PRO A 77 2.78 -15.28 2.63
N ALA A 78 2.24 -15.35 1.42
CA ALA A 78 2.74 -16.24 0.38
C ALA A 78 4.18 -15.90 -0.06
N LEU A 79 4.52 -14.60 -0.17
CA LEU A 79 5.88 -14.17 -0.46
C LEU A 79 6.84 -14.45 0.70
N LEU A 80 6.39 -14.31 1.96
CA LEU A 80 7.20 -14.59 3.15
C LEU A 80 7.50 -16.08 3.32
N ASP A 81 6.58 -16.98 2.91
CA ASP A 81 6.79 -18.44 2.95
C ASP A 81 7.55 -18.97 1.74
N ALA A 82 7.66 -18.20 0.68
CA ALA A 82 8.32 -18.65 -0.54
C ALA A 82 9.80 -18.96 -0.29
N GLN A 83 10.23 -20.17 -0.60
CA GLN A 83 11.64 -20.59 -0.53
C GLN A 83 12.42 -20.19 -1.81
N ARG A 84 11.69 -19.89 -2.85
CA ARG A 84 12.23 -19.47 -4.14
C ARG A 84 11.27 -18.52 -4.85
N ILE A 85 11.79 -17.36 -5.27
CA ILE A 85 11.09 -16.40 -6.11
C ILE A 85 11.87 -16.23 -7.40
N VAL A 86 11.18 -16.29 -8.53
CA VAL A 86 11.75 -16.05 -9.86
C VAL A 86 11.17 -14.74 -10.39
N VAL A 87 12.04 -13.79 -10.69
CA VAL A 87 11.70 -12.59 -11.44
C VAL A 87 12.01 -12.86 -12.90
N MET A 88 10.97 -12.91 -13.73
CA MET A 88 11.08 -13.24 -15.14
C MET A 88 11.65 -12.08 -15.93
N GLU A 89 12.48 -12.38 -16.90
CA GLU A 89 12.99 -11.44 -17.90
C GLU A 89 12.00 -11.33 -19.07
N GLY A 90 11.98 -10.16 -19.73
CA GLY A 90 11.35 -10.00 -21.03
C GLY A 90 9.90 -9.55 -20.97
N ALA A 91 9.03 -10.15 -21.78
CA ALA A 91 7.74 -9.64 -22.17
C ALA A 91 6.74 -9.36 -21.02
N ALA A 92 5.94 -8.34 -21.21
CA ALA A 92 4.82 -7.99 -20.33
C ALA A 92 3.64 -8.92 -20.60
N TRP A 93 3.51 -9.97 -19.80
CA TRP A 93 2.48 -11.01 -19.93
C TRP A 93 1.11 -10.62 -19.41
N TYR A 94 1.01 -9.59 -18.57
CA TYR A 94 -0.21 -9.16 -17.93
C TYR A 94 -0.64 -7.78 -18.43
N HIS A 95 -1.86 -7.69 -18.94
CA HIS A 95 -2.48 -6.45 -19.42
C HIS A 95 -3.40 -5.88 -18.35
N TYR A 96 -3.01 -4.77 -17.77
CA TYR A 96 -3.83 -4.04 -16.78
C TYR A 96 -4.61 -2.93 -17.48
N LEU A 97 -5.92 -3.11 -17.59
CA LEU A 97 -6.79 -2.11 -18.16
C LEU A 97 -7.10 -1.01 -17.13
N PHE A 98 -6.78 0.21 -17.46
CA PHE A 98 -7.13 1.36 -16.63
C PHE A 98 -8.60 1.72 -16.86
N LEU A 99 -9.45 1.45 -15.85
CA LEU A 99 -10.86 1.82 -15.85
C LEU A 99 -11.06 3.04 -14.95
N ARG A 100 -11.70 4.09 -15.49
CA ARG A 100 -12.01 5.31 -14.72
C ARG A 100 -12.95 5.05 -13.55
N GLU A 101 -13.82 4.06 -13.66
CA GLU A 101 -14.79 3.64 -12.64
C GLU A 101 -14.20 2.66 -11.62
N SER A 102 -12.87 2.50 -11.59
CA SER A 102 -12.19 1.63 -10.63
C SER A 102 -12.48 2.09 -9.19
N MET A 103 -12.63 1.14 -8.28
CA MET A 103 -12.83 1.37 -6.83
C MET A 103 -11.79 2.32 -6.22
N VAL A 104 -10.57 2.34 -6.76
CA VAL A 104 -9.47 3.20 -6.32
C VAL A 104 -9.76 4.70 -6.51
N HIS A 105 -10.74 5.05 -7.34
CA HIS A 105 -11.10 6.45 -7.66
C HIS A 105 -12.40 6.91 -7.01
N SER A 106 -13.20 6.01 -6.45
CA SER A 106 -14.44 6.33 -5.76
C SER A 106 -14.19 6.62 -4.27
N TYR A 107 -15.01 7.50 -3.69
CA TYR A 107 -14.98 7.75 -2.24
C TYR A 107 -15.51 6.53 -1.48
N ASP A 108 -14.78 6.10 -0.47
CA ASP A 108 -15.18 5.05 0.45
C ASP A 108 -15.25 5.59 1.89
N ALA A 109 -16.45 5.69 2.45
CA ALA A 109 -16.66 6.14 3.82
C ALA A 109 -16.11 5.14 4.88
N GLY A 110 -15.86 3.91 4.50
CA GLY A 110 -15.29 2.86 5.37
C GLY A 110 -13.79 2.66 5.19
N MET A 111 -13.09 3.53 4.44
CA MET A 111 -11.67 3.35 4.13
C MET A 111 -10.81 3.29 5.38
N TYR A 112 -11.03 4.20 6.34
CA TYR A 112 -10.27 4.21 7.59
C TYR A 112 -10.41 2.91 8.38
N GLU A 113 -11.63 2.42 8.58
CA GLU A 113 -11.89 1.16 9.29
C GLU A 113 -11.29 -0.05 8.54
N ASN A 114 -11.34 -0.02 7.21
CA ASN A 114 -10.70 -1.02 6.38
C ASN A 114 -9.17 -1.02 6.60
N ILE A 115 -8.54 0.15 6.64
CA ILE A 115 -7.09 0.29 6.93
C ILE A 115 -6.76 -0.26 8.32
N ARG A 116 -7.57 0.04 9.33
CA ARG A 116 -7.38 -0.46 10.70
C ARG A 116 -7.48 -1.98 10.77
N SER A 117 -8.43 -2.56 10.07
CA SER A 117 -8.60 -4.02 9.99
C SER A 117 -7.44 -4.67 9.24
N LEU A 118 -7.02 -4.07 8.13
CA LEU A 118 -5.87 -4.54 7.36
C LEU A 118 -4.56 -4.49 8.17
N ASP A 119 -4.31 -3.41 8.93
CA ASP A 119 -3.13 -3.28 9.79
C ASP A 119 -3.07 -4.40 10.84
N LYS A 120 -4.20 -4.75 11.45
CA LYS A 120 -4.28 -5.87 12.41
C LYS A 120 -3.86 -7.20 11.77
N ILE A 121 -4.38 -7.48 10.57
CA ILE A 121 -4.04 -8.71 9.83
C ILE A 121 -2.56 -8.69 9.43
N VAL A 122 -2.03 -7.57 8.95
CA VAL A 122 -0.61 -7.43 8.60
C VAL A 122 0.28 -7.70 9.81
N ARG A 123 -0.02 -7.12 10.98
CA ARG A 123 0.72 -7.37 12.22
C ARG A 123 0.67 -8.83 12.62
N GLN A 124 -0.48 -9.48 12.50
CA GLN A 124 -0.62 -10.92 12.76
C GLN A 124 0.25 -11.75 11.80
N ILE A 125 0.20 -11.47 10.49
CA ILE A 125 1.06 -12.14 9.50
C ILE A 125 2.53 -12.02 9.87
N LEU A 126 2.99 -10.81 10.19
CA LEU A 126 4.39 -10.56 10.54
C LEU A 126 4.81 -11.31 11.82
N ALA A 127 3.93 -11.40 12.81
CA ALA A 127 4.17 -12.14 14.05
C ALA A 127 4.23 -13.66 13.79
N ASP A 128 3.24 -14.20 13.08
CA ASP A 128 3.16 -15.64 12.77
C ASP A 128 4.32 -16.12 11.90
N LYS A 129 4.83 -15.24 11.01
CA LYS A 129 5.97 -15.52 10.13
C LYS A 129 7.33 -15.15 10.74
N HIS A 130 7.34 -14.71 12.01
CA HIS A 130 8.55 -14.34 12.73
C HIS A 130 9.44 -13.34 11.97
N VAL A 131 8.81 -12.34 11.31
CA VAL A 131 9.53 -11.37 10.49
C VAL A 131 10.39 -10.46 11.36
N PRO A 132 11.69 -10.30 11.07
CA PRO A 132 12.55 -9.40 11.82
C PRO A 132 12.07 -7.95 11.78
N ASN A 133 12.11 -7.27 12.92
CA ASN A 133 11.64 -5.88 13.04
C ASN A 133 10.18 -5.69 12.63
N ALA A 134 9.33 -6.69 12.85
CA ALA A 134 7.90 -6.70 12.46
C ALA A 134 7.17 -5.40 12.84
N GLN A 135 7.33 -4.94 14.09
CA GLN A 135 6.71 -3.70 14.57
C GLN A 135 7.09 -2.48 13.71
N LYS A 136 8.38 -2.33 13.39
CA LYS A 136 8.86 -1.20 12.59
C LYS A 136 8.33 -1.24 11.15
N GLN A 137 8.27 -2.43 10.57
CA GLN A 137 7.74 -2.62 9.23
C GLN A 137 6.24 -2.32 9.18
N ALA A 138 5.46 -2.83 10.17
CA ALA A 138 4.04 -2.56 10.27
C ALA A 138 3.74 -1.07 10.52
N ASP A 139 4.49 -0.41 11.40
CA ASP A 139 4.30 1.01 11.69
C ASP A 139 4.53 1.90 10.44
N ARG A 140 5.50 1.56 9.62
CA ARG A 140 5.74 2.27 8.35
C ARG A 140 4.67 1.94 7.31
N GLU A 141 4.22 0.69 7.26
CA GLU A 141 3.16 0.29 6.34
C GLU A 141 1.84 0.97 6.68
N LEU A 142 1.46 1.04 7.96
CA LEU A 142 0.28 1.76 8.41
C LEU A 142 0.29 3.22 7.94
N GLN A 143 1.43 3.90 8.06
CA GLN A 143 1.57 5.29 7.58
C GLN A 143 1.36 5.40 6.07
N LEU A 144 1.87 4.44 5.27
CA LEU A 144 1.65 4.41 3.82
C LEU A 144 0.18 4.12 3.47
N LEU A 145 -0.48 3.24 4.21
CA LEU A 145 -1.90 2.96 4.06
C LEU A 145 -2.75 4.20 4.38
N MET A 146 -2.38 4.96 5.41
CA MET A 146 -3.06 6.22 5.73
C MET A 146 -2.97 7.27 4.62
N PHE A 147 -1.98 7.20 3.72
CA PHE A 147 -1.99 8.06 2.53
C PHE A 147 -3.17 7.76 1.60
N LEU A 148 -3.71 6.53 1.61
CA LEU A 148 -4.93 6.19 0.87
C LEU A 148 -6.14 6.91 1.49
N GLU A 149 -6.24 6.95 2.82
CA GLU A 149 -7.31 7.68 3.52
C GLU A 149 -7.21 9.19 3.30
N ILE A 150 -6.01 9.76 3.42
CA ILE A 150 -5.79 11.18 3.12
C ILE A 150 -6.23 11.50 1.69
N LYS A 151 -5.92 10.63 0.72
CA LYS A 151 -6.38 10.80 -0.67
C LYS A 151 -7.89 10.66 -0.80
N ASN A 152 -8.48 9.69 -0.12
CA ASN A 152 -9.92 9.42 -0.12
C ASN A 152 -10.71 10.64 0.37
N GLU A 153 -10.36 11.18 1.53
CA GLU A 153 -11.01 12.34 2.11
C GLU A 153 -10.69 13.64 1.35
N ALA A 154 -9.41 13.92 1.11
CA ALA A 154 -9.00 15.17 0.51
C ALA A 154 -9.37 15.30 -0.97
N ARG A 155 -9.35 14.21 -1.76
CA ARG A 155 -9.76 14.26 -3.18
C ARG A 155 -11.24 14.59 -3.32
N ASN A 156 -12.07 14.03 -2.46
CA ASN A 156 -13.51 14.16 -2.54
C ASN A 156 -14.03 15.43 -1.84
N GLY A 157 -13.35 15.92 -0.81
CA GLY A 157 -13.68 17.18 -0.12
C GLY A 157 -15.10 17.25 0.43
N ARG A 158 -15.70 16.10 0.84
CA ARG A 158 -17.06 16.05 1.36
C ARG A 158 -17.18 16.87 2.64
N GLU A 159 -18.38 17.33 2.93
CA GLU A 159 -18.66 18.11 4.14
C GLU A 159 -18.07 17.43 5.39
N GLY A 160 -17.38 18.21 6.23
CA GLY A 160 -16.73 17.71 7.46
C GLY A 160 -15.44 16.88 7.25
N TRP A 161 -14.96 16.69 6.04
CA TRP A 161 -13.80 15.83 5.74
C TRP A 161 -12.53 16.16 6.56
N LYS A 162 -12.26 17.46 6.80
CA LYS A 162 -11.09 17.86 7.61
C LYS A 162 -11.20 17.38 9.06
N GLY A 163 -12.40 17.49 9.64
CA GLY A 163 -12.64 17.03 11.01
C GLY A 163 -12.51 15.52 11.16
N ARG A 164 -13.00 14.76 10.16
CA ARG A 164 -12.84 13.29 10.13
C ARG A 164 -11.36 12.94 10.05
N LEU A 165 -10.66 13.47 9.05
CA LEU A 165 -9.24 13.19 8.85
C LEU A 165 -8.38 13.60 10.05
N GLN A 166 -8.68 14.74 10.69
CA GLN A 166 -7.99 15.14 11.93
C GLN A 166 -8.20 14.14 13.05
N LYS A 167 -9.43 13.68 13.25
CA LYS A 167 -9.76 12.68 14.27
C LYS A 167 -8.98 11.40 14.02
N GLU A 168 -9.02 10.88 12.82
CA GLU A 168 -8.34 9.66 12.40
C GLU A 168 -6.81 9.76 12.53
N CYS A 169 -6.23 10.85 12.03
CA CYS A 169 -4.78 11.08 12.15
C CYS A 169 -4.32 11.30 13.61
N ARG A 170 -5.19 11.68 14.54
CA ARG A 170 -4.87 11.82 15.97
C ARG A 170 -4.98 10.54 16.77
N GLU A 171 -5.44 9.45 16.18
CA GLU A 171 -5.50 8.15 16.87
C GLU A 171 -4.14 7.80 17.50
N THR A 172 -4.18 7.39 18.76
CA THR A 172 -2.98 7.19 19.59
C THR A 172 -2.00 6.20 18.95
N GLU A 173 -2.51 5.04 18.49
CA GLU A 173 -1.66 4.01 17.87
C GLU A 173 -0.97 4.51 16.61
N LEU A 174 -1.66 5.31 15.80
CA LEU A 174 -1.11 5.90 14.59
C LEU A 174 -0.03 6.93 14.91
N GLN A 175 -0.28 7.82 15.88
CA GLN A 175 0.71 8.81 16.30
C GLN A 175 1.94 8.18 16.96
N GLU A 176 1.76 7.09 17.69
CA GLU A 176 2.87 6.30 18.20
C GLU A 176 3.68 5.63 17.09
N ALA A 177 3.01 5.10 16.04
CA ALA A 177 3.69 4.54 14.88
C ALA A 177 4.53 5.61 14.15
N VAL A 178 3.98 6.83 13.97
CA VAL A 178 4.71 7.97 13.38
C VAL A 178 5.95 8.33 14.23
N LYS A 179 5.81 8.37 15.54
CA LYS A 179 6.93 8.70 16.47
C LYS A 179 8.01 7.61 16.48
N ARG A 180 7.62 6.33 16.51
CA ARG A 180 8.57 5.21 16.55
C ARG A 180 9.34 5.06 15.25
N MET A 181 8.67 5.26 14.12
CA MET A 181 9.23 4.99 12.79
C MET A 181 8.78 6.04 11.78
N PRO A 182 9.25 7.29 11.90
CA PRO A 182 8.89 8.34 10.96
C PRO A 182 9.27 7.94 9.53
N LEU A 183 8.35 8.17 8.59
CA LEU A 183 8.63 8.01 7.17
C LEU A 183 9.49 9.16 6.65
N THR A 184 10.31 8.86 5.67
CA THR A 184 11.04 9.86 4.87
C THR A 184 10.63 9.69 3.39
N PRO A 185 9.42 10.16 3.01
CA PRO A 185 8.92 9.96 1.66
C PRO A 185 9.82 10.67 0.63
N THR A 186 10.00 10.03 -0.51
CA THR A 186 10.77 10.58 -1.64
C THR A 186 9.87 11.27 -2.66
N VAL A 187 8.66 10.75 -2.85
CA VAL A 187 7.64 11.30 -3.74
C VAL A 187 7.04 12.56 -3.13
N THR A 188 6.99 13.67 -3.89
CA THR A 188 6.51 14.96 -3.40
C THR A 188 5.08 14.90 -2.83
N GLU A 189 4.17 14.20 -3.49
CA GLU A 189 2.79 14.02 -3.01
C GLU A 189 2.77 13.31 -1.65
N ASN A 190 3.58 12.26 -1.48
CA ASN A 190 3.68 11.53 -0.22
C ASN A 190 4.34 12.36 0.90
N LYS A 191 5.29 13.26 0.57
CA LYS A 191 5.85 14.21 1.54
C LYS A 191 4.77 15.10 2.13
N LEU A 192 3.88 15.62 1.28
CA LEU A 192 2.77 16.47 1.73
C LEU A 192 1.75 15.69 2.56
N MET A 193 1.40 14.47 2.16
CA MET A 193 0.51 13.62 2.95
C MET A 193 1.12 13.23 4.28
N TYR A 194 2.43 12.99 4.33
CA TYR A 194 3.14 12.75 5.58
C TYR A 194 3.06 13.96 6.54
N GLN A 195 3.11 15.19 6.01
CA GLN A 195 2.94 16.39 6.85
C GLN A 195 1.52 16.47 7.44
N VAL A 196 0.49 16.06 6.70
CA VAL A 196 -0.88 15.96 7.24
C VAL A 196 -0.95 14.90 8.34
N LEU A 197 -0.31 13.75 8.14
CA LEU A 197 -0.30 12.66 9.10
C LEU A 197 0.47 13.03 10.38
N ALA A 198 1.63 13.65 10.25
CA ALA A 198 2.49 14.03 11.39
C ALA A 198 1.99 15.25 12.16
N HIS A 199 1.24 16.14 11.48
CA HIS A 199 0.73 17.40 12.02
C HIS A 199 -0.76 17.56 11.74
N PRO A 200 -1.62 16.71 12.32
CA PRO A 200 -3.06 16.70 12.02
C PRO A 200 -3.81 17.97 12.43
N GLU A 201 -3.20 18.85 13.23
CA GLU A 201 -3.71 20.19 13.55
C GLU A 201 -3.55 21.19 12.40
N ASN A 202 -2.67 20.94 11.44
CA ASN A 202 -2.35 21.85 10.35
C ASN A 202 -3.40 21.78 9.21
N THR A 203 -4.50 22.49 9.39
CA THR A 203 -5.59 22.55 8.40
C THR A 203 -5.18 23.23 7.09
N ALA A 204 -4.18 24.11 7.10
CA ALA A 204 -3.66 24.73 5.90
C ALA A 204 -2.97 23.69 5.00
N MET A 205 -2.20 22.77 5.58
CA MET A 205 -1.58 21.67 4.86
C MET A 205 -2.64 20.73 4.26
N MET A 206 -3.69 20.40 5.01
CA MET A 206 -4.82 19.62 4.47
C MET A 206 -5.46 20.30 3.26
N GLN A 207 -5.67 21.62 3.35
CA GLN A 207 -6.24 22.40 2.23
C GLN A 207 -5.32 22.40 0.99
N LEU A 208 -4.01 22.49 1.20
CA LEU A 208 -3.03 22.40 0.11
C LEU A 208 -3.08 21.02 -0.58
N VAL A 209 -3.11 19.95 0.20
CA VAL A 209 -3.24 18.57 -0.34
C VAL A 209 -4.55 18.42 -1.11
N HIS A 210 -5.67 18.89 -0.57
CA HIS A 210 -6.96 18.90 -1.28
C HIS A 210 -6.88 19.60 -2.62
N PHE A 211 -6.33 20.82 -2.65
CA PHE A 211 -6.19 21.61 -3.89
C PHE A 211 -5.33 20.89 -4.94
N LEU A 212 -4.20 20.32 -4.53
CA LEU A 212 -3.30 19.61 -5.44
C LEU A 212 -3.96 18.32 -6.00
N LEU A 213 -4.64 17.53 -5.18
CA LEU A 213 -5.36 16.34 -5.62
C LEU A 213 -6.52 16.69 -6.55
N TRP A 214 -7.25 17.77 -6.25
CA TRP A 214 -8.31 18.29 -7.10
C TRP A 214 -7.75 18.76 -8.45
N ALA A 215 -6.69 19.55 -8.45
CA ALA A 215 -6.05 20.05 -9.68
C ALA A 215 -5.54 18.90 -10.57
N ASN A 216 -4.92 17.88 -9.97
CA ASN A 216 -4.48 16.68 -10.68
C ASN A 216 -5.66 15.89 -11.28
N SER A 217 -6.77 15.79 -10.58
CA SER A 217 -7.98 15.11 -11.09
C SER A 217 -8.58 15.80 -12.32
N LYS A 218 -8.43 17.12 -12.42
CA LYS A 218 -8.89 17.91 -13.58
C LYS A 218 -7.98 17.74 -14.80
N ARG A 219 -6.67 17.54 -14.61
CA ARG A 219 -5.72 17.30 -15.70
C ARG A 219 -5.85 15.92 -16.35
N GLN A 220 -6.41 14.95 -15.62
CA GLN A 220 -6.60 13.59 -16.10
C GLN A 220 -7.96 13.37 -16.78
N ARG A 221 -8.83 14.36 -16.79
CA ARG A 221 -10.11 14.39 -17.54
C ARG A 221 -9.93 14.94 -18.94
#